data_eb5c5a6b1667f4a07bc35514e008c8fe
#
_entry.id   eb5c5a6b1667f4a07bc35514e008c8fe
#
_cell.length_a   1.000
_cell.length_b   1.000
_cell.length_c   1.000
_cell.angle_alpha   90.00
_cell.angle_beta   90.00
_cell.angle_gamma   90.00
#
_symmetry.space_group_name_H-M   'P 1'
#
loop_
_entity.id
_entity.type
_entity.pdbx_description
1 polymer ?
#
loop_
_entity_poly.entity_id
_entity_poly.type
_entity_poly.pdbx_seq_one_letter_code
_entity_poly.pdbx_strand_id
1 'polypeptide(L)'
;MKWIVVVSVLALVSPAMAQVTLKPALAPLNFLVGNWKGDDGKVADTGGTSKGGSVISAQSDGNALLRVDHTELFDKAGKPAGGFHQTMLIYPDNGAIRAEYVDGEGHAIHYVASEIVAGKSVTFSSPPKEFPLFRLRYELQAPGTLAVSFSMVPPGQTEFRPIADGTLHKSR
;
A
#
# COMPACT_ATOMS: atom_id res chain seq x y z
N MET A 1 12.44 -34.48 55.79
CA MET A 1 12.23 -33.10 55.38
C MET A 1 11.99 -33.11 53.87
N LYS A 2 10.74 -32.83 53.42
CA LYS A 2 10.40 -32.76 51.98
C LYS A 2 10.38 -31.30 51.59
N TRP A 3 11.23 -30.91 50.62
CA TRP A 3 11.27 -29.56 50.06
C TRP A 3 10.21 -29.47 48.96
N ILE A 4 9.23 -28.57 49.10
CA ILE A 4 8.27 -28.24 48.05
C ILE A 4 8.87 -27.07 47.26
N VAL A 5 9.20 -27.31 46.01
CA VAL A 5 9.60 -26.25 45.05
C VAL A 5 8.33 -25.73 44.43
N VAL A 6 7.99 -24.49 44.76
CA VAL A 6 6.89 -23.76 44.12
C VAL A 6 7.46 -23.09 42.87
N VAL A 7 7.12 -23.60 41.66
CA VAL A 7 7.45 -22.94 40.39
C VAL A 7 6.34 -21.94 40.09
N SER A 8 6.64 -20.67 40.26
CA SER A 8 5.77 -19.57 39.84
C SER A 8 5.91 -19.37 38.33
N VAL A 9 4.89 -19.73 37.57
CA VAL A 9 4.80 -19.42 36.13
C VAL A 9 4.38 -17.96 35.98
N LEU A 10 5.32 -17.06 35.67
CA LEU A 10 4.99 -15.71 35.24
C LEU A 10 4.41 -15.76 33.82
N ALA A 11 3.10 -15.57 33.68
CA ALA A 11 2.45 -15.36 32.40
C ALA A 11 2.85 -13.98 31.87
N LEU A 12 3.70 -13.93 30.84
CA LEU A 12 4.00 -12.72 30.09
C LEU A 12 2.74 -12.34 29.29
N VAL A 13 1.95 -11.43 29.84
CA VAL A 13 0.86 -10.78 29.08
C VAL A 13 1.51 -9.77 28.14
N SER A 14 1.69 -10.13 26.88
CA SER A 14 2.07 -9.16 25.83
C SER A 14 0.98 -8.10 25.73
N PRO A 15 1.30 -6.80 25.87
CA PRO A 15 0.32 -5.75 25.68
C PRO A 15 -0.16 -5.83 24.22
N ALA A 16 -1.46 -6.04 24.02
CA ALA A 16 -2.07 -5.84 22.70
C ALA A 16 -1.85 -4.38 22.32
N MET A 17 -0.99 -4.13 21.36
CA MET A 17 -0.80 -2.79 20.80
C MET A 17 -2.16 -2.33 20.28
N ALA A 18 -2.75 -1.34 20.94
CA ALA A 18 -4.01 -0.75 20.51
C ALA A 18 -3.81 -0.23 19.09
N GLN A 19 -4.62 -0.70 18.15
CA GLN A 19 -4.56 -0.25 16.76
C GLN A 19 -4.89 1.25 16.74
N VAL A 20 -3.96 2.07 16.28
CA VAL A 20 -4.13 3.53 16.21
C VAL A 20 -5.27 3.83 15.24
N THR A 21 -6.30 4.52 15.73
CA THR A 21 -7.45 4.94 14.90
C THR A 21 -7.07 6.16 14.06
N LEU A 22 -7.43 6.13 12.79
CA LEU A 22 -7.20 7.27 11.90
C LEU A 22 -8.03 8.49 12.32
N LYS A 23 -7.43 9.67 12.21
CA LYS A 23 -8.12 10.95 12.41
C LYS A 23 -9.18 11.17 11.32
N PRO A 24 -10.19 12.03 11.55
CA PRO A 24 -11.33 12.21 10.64
C PRO A 24 -10.95 12.46 9.18
N ALA A 25 -9.89 13.22 8.92
CA ALA A 25 -9.43 13.51 7.56
C ALA A 25 -8.99 12.25 6.78
N LEU A 26 -8.45 11.25 7.47
CA LEU A 26 -7.99 9.98 6.87
C LEU A 26 -8.94 8.82 7.13
N ALA A 27 -9.98 8.97 7.95
CA ALA A 27 -10.95 7.93 8.26
C ALA A 27 -11.57 7.27 7.01
N PRO A 28 -11.85 7.98 5.89
CA PRO A 28 -12.30 7.36 4.65
C PRO A 28 -11.38 6.30 4.08
N LEU A 29 -10.06 6.34 4.40
CA LEU A 29 -9.02 5.42 3.93
C LEU A 29 -8.75 4.26 4.88
N ASN A 30 -9.54 4.09 5.95
CA ASN A 30 -9.31 3.03 6.94
C ASN A 30 -9.33 1.61 6.33
N PHE A 31 -9.97 1.42 5.19
CA PHE A 31 -10.01 0.16 4.46
C PHE A 31 -8.62 -0.29 3.94
N LEU A 32 -7.68 0.65 3.79
CA LEU A 32 -6.29 0.36 3.38
C LEU A 32 -5.46 -0.25 4.51
N VAL A 33 -5.78 0.05 5.78
CA VAL A 33 -4.95 -0.34 6.93
C VAL A 33 -4.88 -1.85 7.09
N GLY A 34 -3.67 -2.38 7.16
CA GLY A 34 -3.40 -3.80 7.39
C GLY A 34 -2.18 -4.34 6.68
N ASN A 35 -2.00 -5.65 6.81
CA ASN A 35 -1.00 -6.40 6.09
C ASN A 35 -1.66 -7.03 4.87
N TRP A 36 -1.05 -6.89 3.72
CA TRP A 36 -1.59 -7.33 2.44
C TRP A 36 -0.56 -8.19 1.70
N LYS A 37 -1.02 -9.20 0.97
CA LYS A 37 -0.19 -10.05 0.13
C LYS A 37 -0.82 -10.18 -1.25
N GLY A 38 -0.01 -10.02 -2.30
CA GLY A 38 -0.38 -10.25 -3.69
C GLY A 38 0.54 -11.26 -4.34
N ASP A 39 -0.02 -12.11 -5.19
CA ASP A 39 0.71 -13.16 -5.92
C ASP A 39 0.27 -13.28 -7.38
N ASP A 40 -0.63 -12.41 -7.84
CA ASP A 40 -1.25 -12.41 -9.16
C ASP A 40 -1.03 -11.10 -9.96
N GLY A 41 -0.10 -10.26 -9.51
CA GLY A 41 0.18 -8.99 -10.15
C GLY A 41 0.64 -9.16 -11.61
N LYS A 42 0.17 -8.27 -12.50
CA LYS A 42 0.53 -8.21 -13.91
C LYS A 42 1.34 -6.97 -14.19
N VAL A 43 2.36 -7.09 -15.03
CA VAL A 43 3.23 -6.00 -15.46
C VAL A 43 3.01 -5.80 -16.97
N ALA A 44 2.32 -4.73 -17.34
CA ALA A 44 1.73 -4.57 -18.67
C ALA A 44 2.77 -4.43 -19.79
N ASP A 45 3.85 -3.68 -19.55
CA ASP A 45 4.89 -3.38 -20.55
C ASP A 45 5.79 -4.59 -20.84
N THR A 46 6.09 -5.39 -19.83
CA THR A 46 6.91 -6.59 -19.97
C THR A 46 6.09 -7.85 -20.24
N GLY A 47 4.78 -7.82 -19.94
CA GLY A 47 3.89 -8.98 -19.91
C GLY A 47 4.31 -10.02 -18.88
N GLY A 48 5.14 -9.64 -17.93
CA GLY A 48 5.53 -10.43 -16.76
C GLY A 48 4.49 -10.38 -15.65
N THR A 49 4.86 -10.95 -14.50
CA THR A 49 4.03 -10.96 -13.29
C THR A 49 4.78 -10.39 -12.10
N SER A 50 4.05 -10.06 -11.03
CA SER A 50 4.63 -9.64 -9.77
C SER A 50 3.99 -10.34 -8.58
N LYS A 51 4.78 -10.50 -7.51
CA LYS A 51 4.34 -10.95 -6.19
C LYS A 51 4.89 -9.99 -5.15
N GLY A 52 4.29 -10.00 -3.98
CA GLY A 52 4.83 -9.17 -2.91
C GLY A 52 3.89 -8.97 -1.74
N GLY A 53 4.23 -7.99 -0.93
CA GLY A 53 3.45 -7.62 0.23
C GLY A 53 3.47 -6.13 0.48
N SER A 54 2.42 -5.66 1.13
CA SER A 54 2.22 -4.27 1.52
C SER A 54 1.79 -4.21 2.97
N VAL A 55 2.48 -3.40 3.77
CA VAL A 55 2.07 -3.07 5.12
C VAL A 55 1.61 -1.62 5.12
N ILE A 56 0.34 -1.38 5.45
CA ILE A 56 -0.22 -0.04 5.54
C ILE A 56 -0.66 0.20 6.99
N SER A 57 -0.01 1.13 7.65
CA SER A 57 -0.20 1.40 9.08
C SER A 57 -0.43 2.87 9.39
N ALA A 58 -1.24 3.12 10.43
CA ALA A 58 -1.44 4.46 10.96
C ALA A 58 -0.17 4.95 11.66
N GLN A 59 0.20 6.20 11.40
CA GLN A 59 1.34 6.90 11.99
C GLN A 59 0.91 8.22 12.61
N SER A 60 1.79 8.82 13.42
CA SER A 60 1.57 10.15 14.00
C SER A 60 0.19 10.28 14.64
N ASP A 61 -0.17 9.33 15.54
CA ASP A 61 -1.46 9.27 16.24
C ASP A 61 -2.69 9.30 15.31
N GLY A 62 -2.54 8.67 14.12
CA GLY A 62 -3.59 8.58 13.10
C GLY A 62 -3.65 9.78 12.14
N ASN A 63 -2.69 10.69 12.19
CA ASN A 63 -2.59 11.83 11.27
C ASN A 63 -1.91 11.49 9.93
N ALA A 64 -1.33 10.30 9.81
CA ALA A 64 -0.74 9.81 8.57
C ALA A 64 -0.95 8.31 8.41
N LEU A 65 -0.83 7.83 7.17
CA LEU A 65 -0.65 6.43 6.83
C LEU A 65 0.73 6.24 6.22
N LEU A 66 1.43 5.20 6.65
CA LEU A 66 2.66 4.75 6.01
C LEU A 66 2.40 3.42 5.32
N ARG A 67 2.69 3.36 4.03
CA ARG A 67 2.71 2.15 3.22
C ARG A 67 4.16 1.76 2.96
N VAL A 68 4.50 0.52 3.24
CA VAL A 68 5.80 -0.08 2.94
C VAL A 68 5.56 -1.37 2.19
N ASP A 69 6.14 -1.48 0.99
CA ASP A 69 5.98 -2.65 0.13
C ASP A 69 7.31 -3.28 -0.22
N HIS A 70 7.23 -4.56 -0.56
CA HIS A 70 8.24 -5.23 -1.36
C HIS A 70 7.56 -5.90 -2.56
N THR A 71 8.22 -5.84 -3.71
CA THR A 71 7.73 -6.42 -4.96
C THR A 71 8.82 -7.28 -5.58
N GLU A 72 8.48 -8.50 -5.94
CA GLU A 72 9.28 -9.41 -6.73
C GLU A 72 8.71 -9.46 -8.14
N LEU A 73 9.58 -9.34 -9.15
CA LEU A 73 9.20 -9.36 -10.57
C LEU A 73 9.60 -10.67 -11.22
N PHE A 74 8.76 -11.13 -12.13
CA PHE A 74 8.98 -12.33 -12.92
C PHE A 74 8.75 -12.01 -14.40
N ASP A 75 9.57 -12.58 -15.29
CA ASP A 75 9.41 -12.47 -16.73
C ASP A 75 8.20 -13.32 -17.23
N LYS A 76 7.93 -13.26 -18.55
CA LYS A 76 6.86 -14.07 -19.19
C LYS A 76 7.02 -15.57 -19.01
N ALA A 77 8.24 -16.05 -18.77
CA ALA A 77 8.53 -17.45 -18.54
C ALA A 77 8.45 -17.84 -17.05
N GLY A 78 8.09 -16.88 -16.18
CA GLY A 78 8.01 -17.08 -14.73
C GLY A 78 9.37 -17.10 -14.02
N LYS A 79 10.45 -16.66 -14.67
CA LYS A 79 11.77 -16.56 -14.04
C LYS A 79 11.90 -15.25 -13.27
N PRO A 80 12.60 -15.24 -12.12
CA PRO A 80 12.89 -14.01 -11.40
C PRO A 80 13.55 -12.96 -12.31
N ALA A 81 13.01 -11.75 -12.31
CA ALA A 81 13.44 -10.61 -13.14
C ALA A 81 13.81 -9.38 -12.31
N GLY A 82 14.02 -9.55 -11.00
CA GLY A 82 14.37 -8.48 -10.07
C GLY A 82 13.29 -8.24 -9.03
N GLY A 83 13.34 -7.07 -8.43
CA GLY A 83 12.39 -6.63 -7.41
C GLY A 83 12.84 -5.33 -6.77
N PHE A 84 11.95 -4.67 -6.05
CA PHE A 84 12.21 -3.39 -5.40
C PHE A 84 11.33 -3.18 -4.18
N HIS A 85 11.76 -2.27 -3.32
CA HIS A 85 11.00 -1.79 -2.17
C HIS A 85 10.39 -0.43 -2.47
N GLN A 86 9.24 -0.17 -1.87
CA GLN A 86 8.51 1.07 -2.04
C GLN A 86 8.05 1.61 -0.69
N THR A 87 8.01 2.92 -0.58
CA THR A 87 7.45 3.60 0.59
C THR A 87 6.53 4.72 0.12
N MET A 88 5.37 4.85 0.76
CA MET A 88 4.43 5.93 0.48
C MET A 88 3.87 6.48 1.80
N LEU A 89 4.04 7.78 2.02
CA LEU A 89 3.46 8.49 3.14
C LEU A 89 2.20 9.22 2.68
N ILE A 90 1.05 8.93 3.30
CA ILE A 90 -0.25 9.54 2.98
C ILE A 90 -0.66 10.42 4.17
N TYR A 91 -0.99 11.68 3.92
CA TYR A 91 -1.29 12.65 4.96
C TYR A 91 -2.28 13.73 4.48
N PRO A 92 -3.04 14.38 5.39
CA PRO A 92 -3.88 15.52 5.05
C PRO A 92 -3.03 16.79 4.96
N ASP A 93 -3.27 17.61 3.93
CA ASP A 93 -2.66 18.91 3.74
C ASP A 93 -3.67 19.88 3.12
N ASN A 94 -3.97 21.00 3.81
CA ASN A 94 -4.83 22.07 3.33
C ASN A 94 -6.19 21.60 2.76
N GLY A 95 -6.82 20.61 3.42
CA GLY A 95 -8.13 20.07 3.01
C GLY A 95 -8.07 19.00 1.90
N ALA A 96 -6.90 18.70 1.37
CA ALA A 96 -6.65 17.59 0.47
C ALA A 96 -5.94 16.44 1.19
N ILE A 97 -6.02 15.23 0.65
CA ILE A 97 -5.15 14.11 1.04
C ILE A 97 -4.04 14.01 0.00
N ARG A 98 -2.80 14.11 0.47
CA ARG A 98 -1.60 13.98 -0.35
C ARG A 98 -0.88 12.69 -0.06
N ALA A 99 0.01 12.30 -0.98
CA ALA A 99 0.92 11.20 -0.74
C ALA A 99 2.26 11.42 -1.44
N GLU A 100 3.33 11.01 -0.75
CA GLU A 100 4.70 11.02 -1.25
C GLU A 100 5.17 9.58 -1.41
N TYR A 101 5.51 9.21 -2.63
CA TYR A 101 5.99 7.89 -3.00
C TYR A 101 7.46 7.94 -3.36
N VAL A 102 8.20 6.95 -2.91
CA VAL A 102 9.58 6.68 -3.33
C VAL A 102 9.80 5.18 -3.46
N ASP A 103 10.72 4.77 -4.35
CA ASP A 103 11.10 3.37 -4.53
C ASP A 103 12.61 3.16 -4.58
N GLY A 104 13.01 1.89 -4.57
CA GLY A 104 14.41 1.48 -4.61
C GLY A 104 15.12 1.71 -5.95
N GLU A 105 14.37 2.08 -7.00
CA GLU A 105 14.91 2.43 -8.32
C GLU A 105 15.17 3.93 -8.47
N GLY A 106 14.83 4.73 -7.44
CA GLY A 106 15.07 6.16 -7.37
C GLY A 106 13.93 7.02 -7.92
N HIS A 107 12.74 6.43 -8.16
CA HIS A 107 11.57 7.22 -8.53
C HIS A 107 10.97 7.89 -7.31
N ALA A 108 10.52 9.13 -7.49
CA ALA A 108 9.71 9.88 -6.53
C ALA A 108 8.48 10.43 -7.24
N ILE A 109 7.29 10.22 -6.65
CA ILE A 109 6.03 10.67 -7.21
C ILE A 109 5.23 11.37 -6.13
N HIS A 110 4.81 12.60 -6.42
CA HIS A 110 3.88 13.35 -5.60
C HIS A 110 2.45 13.06 -6.04
N TYR A 111 1.57 12.79 -5.08
CA TYR A 111 0.17 12.48 -5.37
C TYR A 111 -0.78 13.39 -4.62
N VAL A 112 -1.93 13.61 -5.23
CA VAL A 112 -3.13 14.14 -4.57
C VAL A 112 -4.25 13.11 -4.76
N ALA A 113 -5.02 12.83 -3.71
CA ALA A 113 -6.21 12.01 -3.83
C ALA A 113 -7.25 12.77 -4.65
N SER A 114 -7.60 12.25 -5.82
CA SER A 114 -8.53 12.88 -6.77
C SER A 114 -9.97 12.37 -6.64
N GLU A 115 -10.13 11.12 -6.17
CA GLU A 115 -11.41 10.45 -5.98
C GLU A 115 -11.36 9.61 -4.72
N ILE A 116 -12.31 9.80 -3.80
CA ILE A 116 -12.42 9.02 -2.57
C ILE A 116 -13.86 8.55 -2.41
N VAL A 117 -14.05 7.23 -2.35
CA VAL A 117 -15.28 6.62 -1.87
C VAL A 117 -14.97 6.01 -0.50
N ALA A 118 -15.52 6.62 0.55
CA ALA A 118 -15.20 6.26 1.93
C ALA A 118 -15.38 4.76 2.21
N GLY A 119 -14.36 4.14 2.76
CA GLY A 119 -14.34 2.71 3.08
C GLY A 119 -14.29 1.78 1.86
N LYS A 120 -14.19 2.30 0.64
CA LYS A 120 -14.25 1.49 -0.59
C LYS A 120 -13.10 1.74 -1.56
N SER A 121 -12.85 2.98 -1.96
CA SER A 121 -11.80 3.24 -2.95
C SER A 121 -11.15 4.59 -2.78
N VAL A 122 -9.93 4.71 -3.30
CA VAL A 122 -9.20 5.96 -3.45
C VAL A 122 -8.36 5.93 -4.72
N THR A 123 -8.33 7.05 -5.43
CA THR A 123 -7.47 7.29 -6.57
C THR A 123 -6.49 8.41 -6.22
N PHE A 124 -5.20 8.13 -6.34
CA PHE A 124 -4.11 9.10 -6.21
C PHE A 124 -3.61 9.45 -7.61
N SER A 125 -3.53 10.73 -7.93
CA SER A 125 -3.02 11.23 -9.21
C SER A 125 -1.90 12.22 -8.98
N SER A 126 -0.85 12.16 -9.80
CA SER A 126 0.18 13.19 -9.80
C SER A 126 -0.38 14.52 -10.31
N PRO A 127 0.18 15.67 -9.90
CA PRO A 127 -0.28 16.98 -10.37
C PRO A 127 -0.16 17.10 -11.90
N PRO A 128 -1.10 17.81 -12.58
CA PRO A 128 -1.15 17.87 -14.05
C PRO A 128 0.07 18.50 -14.73
N LYS A 129 0.94 19.15 -13.97
CA LYS A 129 2.16 19.81 -14.49
C LYS A 129 3.42 18.95 -14.36
N GLU A 130 3.33 17.79 -13.71
CA GLU A 130 4.45 16.86 -13.49
C GLU A 130 4.33 15.71 -14.46
N PHE A 131 5.13 15.71 -15.55
CA PHE A 131 5.18 14.62 -16.49
C PHE A 131 6.35 13.66 -16.21
N PRO A 132 6.11 12.33 -16.36
CA PRO A 132 4.87 11.67 -16.75
C PRO A 132 3.78 11.76 -15.67
N LEU A 133 2.50 11.76 -16.10
CA LEU A 133 1.39 11.70 -15.15
C LEU A 133 1.18 10.28 -14.66
N PHE A 134 1.02 10.10 -13.36
CA PHE A 134 0.78 8.81 -12.74
C PHE A 134 -0.58 8.76 -12.05
N ARG A 135 -1.17 7.55 -12.02
CA ARG A 135 -2.39 7.25 -11.28
C ARG A 135 -2.25 5.92 -10.57
N LEU A 136 -2.48 5.93 -9.26
CA LEU A 136 -2.53 4.76 -8.41
C LEU A 136 -3.94 4.66 -7.80
N ARG A 137 -4.65 3.55 -8.03
CA ARG A 137 -5.99 3.32 -7.50
C ARG A 137 -6.01 2.09 -6.62
N TYR A 138 -6.70 2.21 -5.50
CA TYR A 138 -7.09 1.12 -4.63
C TYR A 138 -8.60 0.98 -4.61
N GLU A 139 -9.11 -0.26 -4.66
CA GLU A 139 -10.53 -0.55 -4.55
C GLU A 139 -10.78 -1.83 -3.76
N LEU A 140 -11.50 -1.71 -2.64
CA LEU A 140 -11.95 -2.85 -1.85
C LEU A 140 -13.07 -3.57 -2.62
N GLN A 141 -12.76 -4.75 -3.17
CA GLN A 141 -13.71 -5.57 -3.94
C GLN A 141 -14.58 -6.44 -3.04
N ALA A 142 -14.01 -6.93 -1.95
CA ALA A 142 -14.68 -7.71 -0.90
C ALA A 142 -13.93 -7.53 0.43
N PRO A 143 -14.51 -7.90 1.58
CA PRO A 143 -13.78 -7.90 2.84
C PRO A 143 -12.45 -8.66 2.72
N GLY A 144 -11.34 -7.95 2.93
CA GLY A 144 -9.99 -8.53 2.83
C GLY A 144 -9.46 -8.73 1.40
N THR A 145 -10.12 -8.19 0.37
CA THR A 145 -9.67 -8.26 -1.02
C THR A 145 -9.59 -6.86 -1.62
N LEU A 146 -8.40 -6.41 -1.97
CA LEU A 146 -8.09 -5.07 -2.43
C LEU A 146 -7.49 -5.12 -3.85
N ALA A 147 -8.20 -4.60 -4.85
CA ALA A 147 -7.63 -4.38 -6.16
C ALA A 147 -6.72 -3.16 -6.16
N VAL A 148 -5.57 -3.28 -6.84
CA VAL A 148 -4.61 -2.20 -7.05
C VAL A 148 -4.35 -2.05 -8.52
N SER A 149 -4.38 -0.83 -9.04
CA SER A 149 -3.97 -0.53 -10.42
C SER A 149 -3.07 0.68 -10.45
N PHE A 150 -2.01 0.58 -11.23
CA PHE A 150 -1.05 1.64 -11.48
C PHE A 150 -0.96 1.93 -12.97
N SER A 151 -1.09 3.19 -13.35
CA SER A 151 -1.09 3.62 -14.74
C SER A 151 -0.36 4.95 -14.90
N MET A 152 0.09 5.24 -16.12
CA MET A 152 0.75 6.50 -16.46
C MET A 152 0.26 7.05 -17.80
N VAL A 153 0.41 8.36 -17.99
CA VAL A 153 0.35 8.99 -19.29
C VAL A 153 1.79 9.16 -19.78
N PRO A 154 2.20 8.44 -20.84
CA PRO A 154 3.53 8.58 -21.38
C PRO A 154 3.76 9.98 -22.00
N PRO A 155 5.01 10.46 -22.08
CA PRO A 155 5.32 11.71 -22.76
C PRO A 155 4.73 11.78 -24.16
N GLY A 156 4.08 12.91 -24.51
CA GLY A 156 3.45 13.13 -25.80
C GLY A 156 2.12 12.42 -26.03
N GLN A 157 1.57 11.77 -25.00
CA GLN A 157 0.24 11.15 -25.02
C GLN A 157 -0.73 11.87 -24.08
N THR A 158 -2.03 11.54 -24.18
CA THR A 158 -3.08 12.16 -23.38
C THR A 158 -3.87 11.13 -22.55
N GLU A 159 -3.67 9.84 -22.82
CA GLU A 159 -4.43 8.76 -22.18
C GLU A 159 -3.56 7.95 -21.22
N PHE A 160 -4.18 7.54 -20.10
CA PHE A 160 -3.54 6.64 -19.14
C PHE A 160 -3.39 5.24 -19.74
N ARG A 161 -2.20 4.68 -19.61
CA ARG A 161 -1.89 3.29 -19.95
C ARG A 161 -1.56 2.51 -18.69
N PRO A 162 -2.04 1.26 -18.56
CA PRO A 162 -1.68 0.40 -17.45
C PRO A 162 -0.15 0.18 -17.40
N ILE A 163 0.42 0.21 -16.20
CA ILE A 163 1.79 -0.25 -15.92
C ILE A 163 1.72 -1.57 -15.17
N ALA A 164 0.93 -1.60 -14.07
CA ALA A 164 0.75 -2.79 -13.26
C ALA A 164 -0.64 -2.83 -12.65
N ASP A 165 -1.17 -4.02 -12.47
CA ASP A 165 -2.39 -4.29 -11.72
C ASP A 165 -2.27 -5.61 -10.96
N GLY A 166 -3.10 -5.80 -9.94
CA GLY A 166 -3.16 -7.03 -9.17
C GLY A 166 -4.17 -6.96 -8.04
N THR A 167 -4.32 -8.08 -7.37
CA THR A 167 -5.19 -8.24 -6.21
C THR A 167 -4.35 -8.51 -4.97
N LEU A 168 -4.63 -7.78 -3.90
CA LEU A 168 -4.04 -7.97 -2.59
C LEU A 168 -5.05 -8.61 -1.66
N HIS A 169 -4.62 -9.64 -0.94
CA HIS A 169 -5.40 -10.31 0.08
C HIS A 169 -4.88 -9.97 1.47
N LYS A 170 -5.78 -9.65 2.39
CA LYS A 170 -5.42 -9.31 3.76
C LYS A 170 -4.81 -10.53 4.44
N SER A 171 -3.58 -10.39 4.91
CA SER A 171 -2.90 -11.42 5.71
C SER A 171 -3.15 -11.17 7.21
N ARG A 172 -3.15 -12.24 7.98
CA ARG A 172 -3.30 -12.21 9.45
C ARG A 172 -1.98 -11.82 10.12
#